data_3a89b2d926278c0add57f0bb59137380
#
_entry.id   3a89b2d926278c0add57f0bb59137380
#
_cell.length_a   1.000
_cell.length_b   1.000
_cell.length_c   1.000
_cell.angle_alpha   90.00
_cell.angle_beta   90.00
_cell.angle_gamma   90.00
#
_symmetry.space_group_name_H-M   'P 1'
#
loop_
_entity.id
_entity.type
_entity.pdbx_description
1 polymer ?
#
loop_
_entity_poly.entity_id
_entity_poly.type
_entity_poly.pdbx_seq_one_letter_code
_entity_poly.pdbx_strand_id
1 'polypeptide(L)'
;LTRSSAASDVYKRQLQTYAKGLESQLTAMQAEYEKKVVEYQQNETSYSDIIKEDKIREIEGIQQRVVEFQKSAQQSLAEKEAELFTPIREKAMVAIDKVAKEGNYTFIFDSGAGGFLYAAESENVLNLVKSKLGL
;
A
#
# COMPACT_ATOMS: atom_id res chain seq x y z
N LEU A 1 -10.19 -19.97 14.29
CA LEU A 1 -9.35 -19.13 13.40
C LEU A 1 -9.78 -19.37 11.98
N THR A 2 -10.49 -18.44 11.48
CA THR A 2 -11.36 -18.50 10.36
C THR A 2 -10.68 -18.09 9.05
N ARG A 3 -11.14 -18.59 7.92
CA ARG A 3 -10.66 -18.27 6.56
C ARG A 3 -10.53 -16.77 6.26
N SER A 4 -11.26 -15.91 6.98
CA SER A 4 -11.16 -14.44 6.85
C SER A 4 -9.84 -13.89 7.39
N SER A 5 -9.37 -14.40 8.52
CA SER A 5 -8.06 -14.00 9.04
C SER A 5 -6.96 -14.45 8.11
N ALA A 6 -7.05 -15.66 7.53
CA ALA A 6 -6.08 -16.17 6.57
C ALA A 6 -6.03 -15.34 5.27
N ALA A 7 -7.17 -14.96 4.70
CA ALA A 7 -7.23 -14.12 3.50
C ALA A 7 -6.73 -12.69 3.78
N SER A 8 -7.09 -12.12 4.94
CA SER A 8 -6.58 -10.83 5.40
C SER A 8 -5.06 -10.88 5.67
N ASP A 9 -4.56 -11.98 6.22
CA ASP A 9 -3.13 -12.16 6.48
C ASP A 9 -2.32 -12.34 5.19
N VAL A 10 -2.88 -13.03 4.19
CA VAL A 10 -2.28 -13.13 2.85
C VAL A 10 -2.21 -11.76 2.19
N TYR A 11 -3.29 -11.00 2.20
CA TYR A 11 -3.35 -9.64 1.71
C TYR A 11 -2.29 -8.74 2.36
N LYS A 12 -2.24 -8.72 3.69
CA LYS A 12 -1.26 -7.94 4.45
C LYS A 12 0.17 -8.32 4.10
N ARG A 13 0.46 -9.63 4.01
CA ARG A 13 1.79 -10.12 3.62
C ARG A 13 2.19 -9.71 2.22
N GLN A 14 1.28 -9.80 1.25
CA GLN A 14 1.56 -9.38 -0.12
C GLN A 14 1.84 -7.88 -0.20
N LEU A 15 1.05 -7.06 0.49
CA LEU A 15 1.26 -5.62 0.55
C LEU A 15 2.59 -5.26 1.25
N GLN A 16 2.90 -5.91 2.38
CA GLN A 16 4.17 -5.72 3.09
C GLN A 16 5.38 -6.13 2.24
N THR A 17 5.30 -7.25 1.53
CA THR A 17 6.37 -7.71 0.65
C THR A 17 6.61 -6.73 -0.48
N TYR A 18 5.54 -6.20 -1.07
CA TYR A 18 5.62 -5.18 -2.10
C TYR A 18 6.24 -3.89 -1.56
N ALA A 19 5.78 -3.40 -0.41
CA ALA A 19 6.32 -2.21 0.24
C ALA A 19 7.81 -2.37 0.59
N LYS A 20 8.22 -3.53 1.11
CA LYS A 20 9.64 -3.83 1.39
C LYS A 20 10.50 -3.82 0.13
N GLY A 21 9.98 -4.30 -0.99
CA GLY A 21 10.67 -4.23 -2.28
C GLY A 21 10.95 -2.79 -2.70
N LEU A 22 9.96 -1.91 -2.58
CA LEU A 22 10.10 -0.49 -2.87
C LEU A 22 11.07 0.20 -1.90
N GLU A 23 10.98 -0.09 -0.61
CA GLU A 23 11.89 0.44 0.41
C GLU A 23 13.35 0.01 0.16
N SER A 24 13.57 -1.25 -0.16
CA SER A 24 14.90 -1.78 -0.48
C SER A 24 15.51 -1.06 -1.70
N GLN A 25 14.71 -0.80 -2.73
CA GLN A 25 15.15 -0.08 -3.92
C GLN A 25 15.46 1.38 -3.60
N LEU A 26 14.65 2.04 -2.80
CA LEU A 26 14.90 3.41 -2.34
C LEU A 26 16.21 3.49 -1.53
N THR A 27 16.42 2.55 -0.61
CA THR A 27 17.64 2.46 0.20
C THR A 27 18.88 2.29 -0.69
N ALA A 28 18.81 1.46 -1.72
CA ALA A 28 19.90 1.28 -2.66
C ALA A 28 20.22 2.57 -3.44
N MET A 29 19.20 3.30 -3.87
CA MET A 29 19.37 4.59 -4.57
C MET A 29 19.96 5.67 -3.64
N GLN A 30 19.55 5.71 -2.38
CA GLN A 30 20.12 6.62 -1.38
C GLN A 30 21.58 6.28 -1.09
N ALA A 31 21.92 5.00 -0.98
CA ALA A 31 23.31 4.57 -0.80
C ALA A 31 24.20 4.93 -2.02
N GLU A 32 23.66 4.84 -3.24
CA GLU A 32 24.33 5.30 -4.45
C GLU A 32 24.61 6.81 -4.39
N TYR A 33 23.63 7.60 -4.00
CA TYR A 33 23.76 9.04 -3.83
C TYR A 33 24.85 9.39 -2.82
N GLU A 34 24.78 8.82 -1.62
CA GLU A 34 25.76 9.06 -0.55
C GLU A 34 27.19 8.69 -0.99
N LYS A 35 27.33 7.54 -1.66
CA LYS A 35 28.63 7.11 -2.20
C LYS A 35 29.21 8.14 -3.18
N LYS A 36 28.40 8.66 -4.08
CA LYS A 36 28.82 9.66 -5.08
C LYS A 36 29.18 10.99 -4.44
N VAL A 37 28.43 11.42 -3.42
CA VAL A 37 28.75 12.64 -2.66
C VAL A 37 30.10 12.49 -1.94
N VAL A 38 30.31 11.37 -1.26
CA VAL A 38 31.57 11.10 -0.55
C VAL A 38 32.75 11.01 -1.53
N GLU A 39 32.59 10.31 -2.65
CA GLU A 39 33.60 10.22 -3.71
C GLU A 39 33.98 11.61 -4.24
N TYR A 40 32.98 12.47 -4.49
CA TYR A 40 33.22 13.85 -4.92
C TYR A 40 33.99 14.63 -3.88
N GLN A 41 33.55 14.62 -2.62
CA GLN A 41 34.21 15.36 -1.53
C GLN A 41 35.68 14.96 -1.31
N GLN A 42 35.97 13.66 -1.43
CA GLN A 42 37.33 13.14 -1.25
C GLN A 42 38.28 13.51 -2.38
N ASN A 43 37.76 13.70 -3.59
CA ASN A 43 38.58 13.92 -4.79
C ASN A 43 38.43 15.31 -5.41
N GLU A 44 37.63 16.19 -4.82
CA GLU A 44 37.30 17.52 -5.38
C GLU A 44 38.53 18.33 -5.76
N THR A 45 39.56 18.29 -4.92
CA THR A 45 40.79 19.03 -5.16
C THR A 45 41.60 18.49 -6.33
N SER A 46 41.42 17.25 -6.71
CA SER A 46 42.10 16.58 -7.84
C SER A 46 41.35 16.72 -9.16
N TYR A 47 40.09 17.13 -9.14
CA TYR A 47 39.27 17.27 -10.33
C TYR A 47 39.50 18.59 -11.05
N SER A 48 39.53 18.54 -12.38
CA SER A 48 39.40 19.75 -13.21
C SER A 48 37.98 20.31 -13.13
N ASP A 49 37.79 21.58 -13.50
CA ASP A 49 36.49 22.24 -13.45
C ASP A 49 35.43 21.48 -14.27
N ILE A 50 35.78 20.95 -15.44
CA ILE A 50 34.89 20.15 -16.28
C ILE A 50 34.46 18.85 -15.57
N ILE A 51 35.39 18.17 -14.90
CA ILE A 51 35.09 16.95 -14.14
C ILE A 51 34.22 17.27 -12.94
N LYS A 52 34.46 18.37 -12.24
CA LYS A 52 33.60 18.81 -11.13
C LYS A 52 32.17 19.03 -11.57
N GLU A 53 31.96 19.75 -12.65
CA GLU A 53 30.63 19.99 -13.21
C GLU A 53 29.92 18.69 -13.60
N ASP A 54 30.65 17.75 -14.21
CA ASP A 54 30.10 16.46 -14.59
C ASP A 54 29.67 15.62 -13.38
N LYS A 55 30.52 15.57 -12.34
CA LYS A 55 30.24 14.88 -11.08
C LYS A 55 29.06 15.50 -10.33
N ILE A 56 28.95 16.82 -10.30
CA ILE A 56 27.81 17.51 -9.69
C ILE A 56 26.52 17.16 -10.43
N ARG A 57 26.51 17.19 -11.76
CA ARG A 57 25.33 16.78 -12.56
C ARG A 57 24.94 15.31 -12.32
N GLU A 58 25.92 14.42 -12.18
CA GLU A 58 25.66 13.02 -11.84
C GLU A 58 24.95 12.90 -10.49
N ILE A 59 25.44 13.60 -9.45
CA ILE A 59 24.84 13.62 -8.10
C ILE A 59 23.43 14.19 -8.11
N GLU A 60 23.23 15.34 -8.76
CA GLU A 60 21.91 15.97 -8.91
C GLU A 60 20.93 15.05 -9.65
N GLY A 61 21.38 14.35 -10.68
CA GLY A 61 20.58 13.38 -11.42
C GLY A 61 20.14 12.20 -10.55
N ILE A 62 21.00 11.70 -9.67
CA ILE A 62 20.62 10.64 -8.71
C ILE A 62 19.61 11.19 -7.71
N GLN A 63 19.81 12.39 -7.16
CA GLN A 63 18.88 13.02 -6.24
C GLN A 63 17.49 13.18 -6.86
N GLN A 64 17.41 13.64 -8.10
CA GLN A 64 16.15 13.77 -8.81
C GLN A 64 15.47 12.40 -9.00
N ARG A 65 16.21 11.37 -9.39
CA ARG A 65 15.68 10.00 -9.51
C ARG A 65 15.13 9.46 -8.19
N VAL A 66 15.78 9.78 -7.05
CA VAL A 66 15.28 9.42 -5.72
C VAL A 66 13.93 10.05 -5.45
N VAL A 67 13.77 11.35 -5.72
CA VAL A 67 12.51 12.08 -5.52
C VAL A 67 11.39 11.51 -6.42
N GLU A 68 11.70 11.29 -7.69
CA GLU A 68 10.75 10.71 -8.65
C GLU A 68 10.35 9.29 -8.27
N PHE A 69 11.30 8.48 -7.80
CA PHE A 69 11.02 7.12 -7.32
C PHE A 69 10.12 7.14 -6.08
N GLN A 70 10.36 8.01 -5.11
CA GLN A 70 9.52 8.14 -3.92
C GLN A 70 8.06 8.45 -4.30
N LYS A 71 7.86 9.37 -5.23
CA LYS A 71 6.51 9.71 -5.73
C LYS A 71 5.86 8.52 -6.43
N SER A 72 6.59 7.87 -7.33
CA SER A 72 6.08 6.70 -8.06
C SER A 72 5.81 5.51 -7.13
N ALA A 73 6.64 5.31 -6.10
CA ALA A 73 6.47 4.25 -5.13
C ALA A 73 5.20 4.44 -4.28
N GLN A 74 4.89 5.68 -3.87
CA GLN A 74 3.64 5.98 -3.16
C GLN A 74 2.41 5.66 -4.01
N GLN A 75 2.43 6.05 -5.28
CA GLN A 75 1.35 5.74 -6.22
C GLN A 75 1.22 4.23 -6.45
N SER A 76 2.32 3.54 -6.72
CA SER A 76 2.33 2.09 -6.94
C SER A 76 1.85 1.32 -5.71
N LEU A 77 2.18 1.78 -4.50
CA LEU A 77 1.70 1.16 -3.28
C LEU A 77 0.19 1.31 -3.12
N ALA A 78 -0.36 2.49 -3.41
CA ALA A 78 -1.80 2.75 -3.38
C ALA A 78 -2.56 1.92 -4.43
N GLU A 79 -2.02 1.81 -5.64
CA GLU A 79 -2.57 0.97 -6.70
C GLU A 79 -2.55 -0.52 -6.31
N LYS A 80 -1.45 -0.99 -5.72
CA LYS A 80 -1.33 -2.38 -5.25
C LYS A 80 -2.29 -2.68 -4.12
N GLU A 81 -2.48 -1.75 -3.19
CA GLU A 81 -3.47 -1.87 -2.13
C GLU A 81 -4.88 -2.00 -2.70
N ALA A 82 -5.26 -1.14 -3.65
CA ALA A 82 -6.56 -1.19 -4.31
C ALA A 82 -6.76 -2.50 -5.10
N GLU A 83 -5.74 -2.96 -5.85
CA GLU A 83 -5.76 -4.23 -6.57
C GLU A 83 -6.03 -5.42 -5.65
N LEU A 84 -5.33 -5.47 -4.52
CA LEU A 84 -5.47 -6.55 -3.55
C LEU A 84 -6.79 -6.49 -2.76
N PHE A 85 -7.30 -5.29 -2.52
CA PHE A 85 -8.52 -5.07 -1.75
C PHE A 85 -9.81 -5.31 -2.58
N THR A 86 -9.81 -4.99 -3.87
CA THR A 86 -10.99 -5.10 -4.74
C THR A 86 -11.66 -6.47 -4.70
N PRO A 87 -10.94 -7.62 -4.86
CA PRO A 87 -11.57 -8.93 -4.80
C PRO A 87 -12.20 -9.25 -3.43
N ILE A 88 -11.60 -8.74 -2.35
CA ILE A 88 -12.11 -8.93 -0.98
C ILE A 88 -13.42 -8.18 -0.82
N ARG A 89 -13.46 -6.93 -1.28
CA ARG A 89 -14.67 -6.10 -1.27
C ARG A 89 -15.79 -6.72 -2.09
N GLU A 90 -15.50 -7.19 -3.30
CA GLU A 90 -16.49 -7.83 -4.19
C GLU A 90 -17.11 -9.07 -3.54
N LYS A 91 -16.31 -9.93 -2.95
CA LYS A 91 -16.80 -11.11 -2.21
C LYS A 91 -17.68 -10.70 -1.04
N ALA A 92 -17.30 -9.69 -0.28
CA ALA A 92 -18.10 -9.16 0.82
C ALA A 92 -19.44 -8.62 0.33
N MET A 93 -19.46 -7.86 -0.76
CA MET A 93 -20.69 -7.31 -1.36
C MET A 93 -21.64 -8.42 -1.83
N VAL A 94 -21.13 -9.49 -2.45
CA VAL A 94 -21.93 -10.65 -2.84
C VAL A 94 -22.53 -11.34 -1.62
N ALA A 95 -21.78 -11.49 -0.54
CA ALA A 95 -22.27 -12.09 0.70
C ALA A 95 -23.36 -11.22 1.36
N ILE A 96 -23.19 -9.91 1.38
CA ILE A 96 -24.16 -8.95 1.89
C ILE A 96 -25.46 -9.00 1.07
N ASP A 97 -25.38 -9.06 -0.25
CA ASP A 97 -26.54 -9.18 -1.14
C ASP A 97 -27.33 -10.46 -0.86
N LYS A 98 -26.65 -11.58 -0.65
CA LYS A 98 -27.30 -12.84 -0.27
C LYS A 98 -28.02 -12.74 1.06
N VAL A 99 -27.39 -12.18 2.08
CA VAL A 99 -28.00 -11.97 3.41
C VAL A 99 -29.21 -11.06 3.30
N ALA A 100 -29.12 -9.97 2.53
CA ALA A 100 -30.22 -9.04 2.31
C ALA A 100 -31.45 -9.76 1.69
N LYS A 101 -31.22 -10.56 0.63
CA LYS A 101 -32.30 -11.30 -0.05
C LYS A 101 -32.92 -12.41 0.82
N GLU A 102 -32.09 -13.18 1.51
CA GLU A 102 -32.56 -14.28 2.37
C GLU A 102 -33.29 -13.76 3.62
N GLY A 103 -32.85 -12.64 4.19
CA GLY A 103 -33.44 -12.02 5.36
C GLY A 103 -34.56 -11.02 5.06
N ASN A 104 -34.86 -10.77 3.79
CA ASN A 104 -35.80 -9.73 3.34
C ASN A 104 -35.50 -8.34 3.90
N TYR A 105 -34.21 -8.02 4.02
CA TYR A 105 -33.76 -6.68 4.41
C TYR A 105 -33.89 -5.71 3.24
N THR A 106 -34.50 -4.55 3.48
CA THR A 106 -34.59 -3.49 2.48
C THR A 106 -33.26 -2.74 2.36
N PHE A 107 -32.55 -2.58 3.49
CA PHE A 107 -31.26 -1.91 3.56
C PHE A 107 -30.34 -2.66 4.54
N ILE A 108 -29.05 -2.69 4.23
CA ILE A 108 -27.96 -3.06 5.14
C ILE A 108 -26.94 -1.93 5.12
N PHE A 109 -26.59 -1.41 6.28
CA PHE A 109 -25.69 -0.28 6.44
C PHE A 109 -24.37 -0.70 7.09
N ASP A 110 -23.28 -0.05 6.71
CA ASP A 110 -22.01 -0.18 7.41
C ASP A 110 -22.01 0.70 8.66
N SER A 111 -22.06 0.07 9.83
CA SER A 111 -22.02 0.79 11.11
C SER A 111 -20.71 1.52 11.36
N GLY A 112 -19.61 1.11 10.70
CA GLY A 112 -18.30 1.77 10.79
C GLY A 112 -18.19 3.05 9.97
N ALA A 113 -19.07 3.25 8.99
CA ALA A 113 -19.08 4.45 8.15
C ALA A 113 -19.59 5.71 8.85
N GLY A 114 -20.13 5.58 10.08
CA GLY A 114 -20.73 6.66 10.84
C GLY A 114 -22.17 6.98 10.39
N GLY A 115 -22.83 7.86 11.13
CA GLY A 115 -24.21 8.27 10.84
C GLY A 115 -25.28 7.53 11.62
N PHE A 116 -24.93 6.48 12.38
CA PHE A 116 -25.87 5.81 13.29
C PHE A 116 -25.65 6.31 14.73
N LEU A 117 -26.74 6.74 15.36
CA LEU A 117 -26.73 7.10 16.77
C LEU A 117 -27.03 5.88 17.67
N TYR A 118 -27.75 4.91 17.14
CA TYR A 118 -28.13 3.67 17.82
C TYR A 118 -28.48 2.59 16.80
N ALA A 119 -28.08 1.36 17.08
CA ALA A 119 -28.55 0.15 16.40
C ALA A 119 -28.67 -0.98 17.44
N ALA A 120 -29.81 -1.69 17.45
CA ALA A 120 -29.97 -2.84 18.32
C ALA A 120 -29.05 -3.98 17.87
N GLU A 121 -28.48 -4.73 18.82
CA GLU A 121 -27.61 -5.87 18.50
C GLU A 121 -28.34 -6.97 17.71
N SER A 122 -29.65 -7.11 17.93
CA SER A 122 -30.51 -8.04 17.15
C SER A 122 -30.57 -7.73 15.66
N GLU A 123 -30.28 -6.51 15.26
CA GLU A 123 -30.25 -6.07 13.86
C GLU A 123 -28.85 -6.21 13.22
N ASN A 124 -27.87 -6.69 13.98
CA ASN A 124 -26.51 -6.89 13.49
C ASN A 124 -26.40 -8.17 12.65
N VAL A 125 -26.29 -8.00 11.34
CA VAL A 125 -26.19 -9.11 10.38
C VAL A 125 -24.77 -9.59 10.10
N LEU A 126 -23.77 -9.06 10.81
CA LEU A 126 -22.36 -9.36 10.56
C LEU A 126 -22.05 -10.87 10.60
N ASN A 127 -22.62 -11.59 11.57
CA ASN A 127 -22.40 -13.03 11.69
C ASN A 127 -23.04 -13.81 10.52
N LEU A 128 -24.16 -13.34 9.98
CA LEU A 128 -24.78 -13.93 8.81
C LEU A 128 -23.91 -13.73 7.56
N VAL A 129 -23.33 -12.53 7.40
CA VAL A 129 -22.40 -12.24 6.30
C VAL A 129 -21.14 -13.08 6.42
N LYS A 130 -20.55 -13.19 7.61
CA LYS A 130 -19.39 -14.06 7.86
C LYS A 130 -19.68 -15.51 7.48
N SER A 131 -20.82 -16.03 7.88
CA SER A 131 -21.24 -17.39 7.53
C SER A 131 -21.33 -17.59 6.02
N LYS A 132 -21.83 -16.62 5.26
CA LYS A 132 -21.89 -16.68 3.78
C LYS A 132 -20.51 -16.62 3.13
N LEU A 133 -19.56 -16.01 3.80
CA LEU A 133 -18.14 -15.98 3.38
C LEU A 133 -17.39 -17.27 3.74
N GLY A 134 -18.01 -18.18 4.50
CA GLY A 134 -17.39 -19.39 5.02
C GLY A 134 -16.43 -19.12 6.17
N LEU A 135 -16.75 -18.15 7.03
CA LEU A 135 -15.93 -17.65 8.13
C LEU A 135 -16.52 -18.04 9.48
#